data_7f802982e49ae8df5871bc4fc982df95
#
_entry.id   7f802982e49ae8df5871bc4fc982df95
#
_cell.length_a   1.000
_cell.length_b   1.000
_cell.length_c   1.000
_cell.angle_alpha   90.00
_cell.angle_beta   90.00
_cell.angle_gamma   90.00
#
_symmetry.space_group_name_H-M   'P 1'
#
loop_
_entity.id
_entity.type
_entity.pdbx_description
1 polymer ?
#
loop_
_entity_poly.entity_id
_entity_poly.type
_entity_poly.pdbx_seq_one_letter_code
_entity_poly.pdbx_strand_id
1 'polypeptide(L)'
;MAFIIPTIKSSEGSMTAGENRFARRLQDKLDDDTVCWFNIPIHGYYPDFVLFHPQRGLLVLEVKDWKIDNIEIFSRLHVALRNVPEVLKENPLEQAKRSRREIVKQLGSGFLAQHRIAYGEGVVLTNITRKMYCEARFDEVLPGHLVICSDEMYESVPPEQFSAQLWGMLPFQMQTTLNDALIQRIRGTLYPEICIPLKQAELFSHEIVEAQAPESMGILKVMDLQQEQLARSLGVGHRIIHGVAGSGKTVILKYRAEYLAKSATQPILVVCYNKSLAQDLTLYFEHKNLSDKVHVYSFHAWCSAQLKAHGCQKPPKENNIDLYCQSLVTTVLNHLENKSLPRQQYAAVLIDEGHDFEADWYKIMVQMLDHTETLLILYDDAQSIYGVDKKKIKTFSSVGINARGRTTILRTNYRNPCTVLDFAKRFSDNYIAHEGDEDAVPLLEPKSAGRIGVKPLVMRIQNNDYQKEAHYIVEAMVNEHKNGRPWQDMAVIHRYTFFSDAIRKVCYFKSVPIATEENRMQGVRFITMHASKGLEFPFVCIPSVGRPYRHNGELSDEAKLLYVAITRSTDKLLVTYHDDSIFCPKLLEAVVSSES
;
A
#
# COMPACT_ATOMS: atom_id res chain seq x y z
N MET A 1 -2.03 29.12 -14.16
CA MET A 1 -1.67 27.76 -14.59
C MET A 1 -2.28 26.75 -13.64
N ALA A 2 -2.99 25.76 -14.15
CA ALA A 2 -3.63 24.74 -13.32
C ALA A 2 -2.62 23.91 -12.51
N PHE A 3 -3.04 23.48 -11.32
CA PHE A 3 -2.25 22.59 -10.47
C PHE A 3 -2.47 21.13 -10.87
N ILE A 4 -1.41 20.44 -11.31
CA ILE A 4 -1.47 19.00 -11.62
C ILE A 4 -0.83 18.21 -10.48
N ILE A 5 -1.55 17.22 -9.99
CA ILE A 5 -1.19 16.38 -8.84
C ILE A 5 -1.28 14.90 -9.23
N PRO A 6 -0.21 14.12 -9.12
CA PRO A 6 1.17 14.55 -8.88
C PRO A 6 1.74 15.37 -10.05
N THR A 7 2.81 16.14 -9.82
CA THR A 7 3.37 17.01 -10.86
C THR A 7 3.75 16.23 -12.12
N ILE A 8 3.69 16.86 -13.30
CA ILE A 8 4.02 16.20 -14.58
C ILE A 8 5.41 15.53 -14.51
N LYS A 9 6.40 16.23 -13.95
CA LYS A 9 7.76 15.69 -13.80
C LYS A 9 7.83 14.41 -12.94
N SER A 10 7.01 14.32 -11.90
CA SER A 10 6.97 13.12 -11.05
C SER A 10 6.19 11.96 -11.67
N SER A 11 5.39 12.24 -12.69
CA SER A 11 4.52 11.27 -13.37
C SER A 11 5.01 10.88 -14.78
N GLU A 12 6.12 11.47 -15.27
CA GLU A 12 6.61 11.23 -16.64
C GLU A 12 6.85 9.74 -16.98
N GLY A 13 7.19 8.90 -15.99
CA GLY A 13 7.36 7.45 -16.18
C GLY A 13 6.06 6.64 -16.12
N SER A 14 4.94 7.23 -15.69
CA SER A 14 3.64 6.55 -15.53
C SER A 14 2.58 7.02 -16.53
N MET A 15 2.79 8.17 -17.20
CA MET A 15 1.91 8.72 -18.22
C MET A 15 2.26 8.17 -19.60
N THR A 16 1.25 7.83 -20.38
CA THR A 16 1.42 7.63 -21.82
C THR A 16 1.81 8.94 -22.52
N ALA A 17 2.28 8.87 -23.78
CA ALA A 17 2.64 10.07 -24.54
C ALA A 17 1.45 11.04 -24.72
N GLY A 18 0.24 10.52 -24.88
CA GLY A 18 -0.98 11.32 -25.00
C GLY A 18 -1.41 11.94 -23.69
N GLU A 19 -1.38 11.18 -22.59
CA GLU A 19 -1.67 11.70 -21.26
C GLU A 19 -0.69 12.83 -20.88
N ASN A 20 0.59 12.68 -21.19
CA ASN A 20 1.59 13.72 -20.93
C ASN A 20 1.31 15.00 -21.75
N ARG A 21 0.99 14.84 -23.05
CA ARG A 21 0.59 15.99 -23.89
C ARG A 21 -0.64 16.70 -23.33
N PHE A 22 -1.66 15.92 -22.95
CA PHE A 22 -2.88 16.48 -22.38
C PHE A 22 -2.64 17.16 -21.03
N ALA A 23 -1.86 16.56 -20.15
CA ALA A 23 -1.48 17.16 -18.87
C ALA A 23 -0.81 18.53 -19.04
N ARG A 24 0.13 18.64 -19.99
CA ARG A 24 0.77 19.93 -20.32
C ARG A 24 -0.25 20.95 -20.79
N ARG A 25 -1.24 20.54 -21.62
CA ARG A 25 -2.30 21.45 -22.08
C ARG A 25 -3.22 21.91 -20.95
N LEU A 26 -3.56 21.01 -20.01
CA LEU A 26 -4.30 21.39 -18.81
C LEU A 26 -3.52 22.43 -17.98
N GLN A 27 -2.22 22.19 -17.77
CA GLN A 27 -1.37 23.11 -17.01
C GLN A 27 -1.26 24.49 -17.67
N ASP A 28 -1.02 24.53 -18.98
CA ASP A 28 -0.72 25.77 -19.71
C ASP A 28 -1.97 26.61 -19.99
N LYS A 29 -3.13 25.98 -20.21
CA LYS A 29 -4.34 26.63 -20.73
C LYS A 29 -5.45 26.86 -19.70
N LEU A 30 -5.37 26.24 -18.52
CA LEU A 30 -6.35 26.46 -17.46
C LEU A 30 -5.81 27.43 -16.39
N ASP A 31 -6.75 28.07 -15.69
CA ASP A 31 -6.46 29.00 -14.61
C ASP A 31 -5.88 28.30 -13.36
N ASP A 32 -5.39 29.08 -12.42
CA ASP A 32 -4.76 28.64 -11.18
C ASP A 32 -5.76 28.16 -10.11
N ASP A 33 -7.05 28.42 -10.28
CA ASP A 33 -8.11 27.85 -9.44
C ASP A 33 -8.43 26.40 -9.82
N THR A 34 -7.93 25.91 -10.97
CA THR A 34 -8.15 24.54 -11.45
C THR A 34 -7.16 23.58 -10.83
N VAL A 35 -7.67 22.52 -10.19
CA VAL A 35 -6.90 21.38 -9.70
C VAL A 35 -7.16 20.16 -10.57
N CYS A 36 -6.11 19.55 -11.08
CA CYS A 36 -6.15 18.35 -11.91
C CYS A 36 -5.44 17.21 -11.20
N TRP A 37 -6.13 16.16 -10.90
CA TRP A 37 -5.54 14.92 -10.38
C TRP A 37 -5.36 13.91 -11.49
N PHE A 38 -4.19 13.30 -11.59
CA PHE A 38 -3.86 12.25 -12.55
C PHE A 38 -3.85 10.89 -11.84
N ASN A 39 -4.57 9.92 -12.42
CA ASN A 39 -4.58 8.52 -12.02
C ASN A 39 -4.81 8.30 -10.52
N ILE A 40 -5.78 9.03 -9.93
CA ILE A 40 -6.13 8.87 -8.52
C ILE A 40 -7.00 7.62 -8.30
N PRO A 41 -6.77 6.84 -7.22
CA PRO A 41 -7.60 5.69 -6.90
C PRO A 41 -8.95 6.13 -6.34
N ILE A 42 -10.03 5.70 -6.97
CA ILE A 42 -11.41 5.95 -6.52
C ILE A 42 -12.13 4.60 -6.45
N HIS A 43 -12.27 4.02 -5.27
CA HIS A 43 -12.93 2.74 -5.04
C HIS A 43 -12.51 1.62 -6.02
N GLY A 44 -11.20 1.52 -6.32
CA GLY A 44 -10.66 0.51 -7.23
C GLY A 44 -10.67 0.90 -8.71
N TYR A 45 -11.16 2.09 -9.05
CA TYR A 45 -11.06 2.68 -10.38
C TYR A 45 -9.98 3.75 -10.40
N TYR A 46 -9.37 3.94 -11.57
CA TYR A 46 -8.27 4.88 -11.76
C TYR A 46 -8.57 5.73 -13.00
N PRO A 47 -9.41 6.79 -12.86
CA PRO A 47 -9.62 7.71 -13.98
C PRO A 47 -8.32 8.39 -14.37
N ASP A 48 -8.10 8.55 -15.68
CA ASP A 48 -6.87 9.16 -16.17
C ASP A 48 -6.72 10.59 -15.62
N PHE A 49 -7.80 11.40 -15.64
CA PHE A 49 -7.80 12.72 -15.01
C PHE A 49 -9.13 13.00 -14.27
N VAL A 50 -9.02 13.67 -13.14
CA VAL A 50 -10.14 14.30 -12.43
C VAL A 50 -9.82 15.77 -12.27
N LEU A 51 -10.67 16.64 -12.78
CA LEU A 51 -10.52 18.09 -12.68
C LEU A 51 -11.54 18.65 -11.72
N PHE A 52 -11.14 19.65 -10.95
CA PHE A 52 -12.01 20.40 -10.08
C PHE A 52 -11.74 21.90 -10.20
N HIS A 53 -12.80 22.68 -10.28
CA HIS A 53 -12.75 24.13 -10.28
C HIS A 53 -13.87 24.69 -9.38
N PRO A 54 -13.59 25.64 -8.47
CA PRO A 54 -14.55 26.15 -7.49
C PRO A 54 -15.81 26.80 -8.08
N GLN A 55 -15.74 27.30 -9.30
CA GLN A 55 -16.86 27.96 -9.99
C GLN A 55 -17.50 27.08 -11.07
N ARG A 56 -16.87 25.96 -11.46
CA ARG A 56 -17.32 25.14 -12.61
C ARG A 56 -17.77 23.76 -12.18
N GLY A 57 -17.11 23.14 -11.19
CA GLY A 57 -17.47 21.82 -10.68
C GLY A 57 -16.40 20.76 -10.92
N LEU A 58 -16.84 19.52 -11.12
CA LEU A 58 -16.01 18.33 -11.25
C LEU A 58 -16.15 17.72 -12.65
N LEU A 59 -15.01 17.34 -13.25
CA LEU A 59 -14.98 16.68 -14.55
C LEU A 59 -14.05 15.47 -14.51
N VAL A 60 -14.53 14.32 -14.96
CA VAL A 60 -13.76 13.07 -15.04
C VAL A 60 -13.45 12.77 -16.49
N LEU A 61 -12.19 12.56 -16.81
CA LEU A 61 -11.73 12.36 -18.18
C LEU A 61 -10.95 11.06 -18.33
N GLU A 62 -11.23 10.37 -19.43
CA GLU A 62 -10.45 9.22 -19.92
C GLU A 62 -9.68 9.64 -21.18
N VAL A 63 -8.39 9.33 -21.23
CA VAL A 63 -7.49 9.67 -22.33
C VAL A 63 -7.14 8.42 -23.12
N LYS A 64 -7.25 8.47 -24.44
CA LYS A 64 -6.92 7.31 -25.29
C LYS A 64 -5.99 7.72 -26.42
N ASP A 65 -4.85 7.03 -26.52
CA ASP A 65 -3.82 7.21 -27.55
C ASP A 65 -4.08 6.37 -28.82
N TRP A 66 -5.34 6.08 -29.07
CA TRP A 66 -5.70 5.27 -30.24
C TRP A 66 -5.52 6.03 -31.54
N LYS A 67 -5.06 5.30 -32.57
CA LYS A 67 -5.13 5.76 -33.97
C LYS A 67 -6.35 5.14 -34.61
N ILE A 68 -6.98 5.85 -35.50
CA ILE A 68 -8.22 5.40 -36.15
C ILE A 68 -8.04 4.06 -36.86
N ASP A 69 -6.88 3.85 -37.49
CA ASP A 69 -6.55 2.63 -38.23
C ASP A 69 -6.46 1.39 -37.33
N ASN A 70 -6.25 1.60 -36.03
CA ASN A 70 -6.14 0.51 -35.04
C ASN A 70 -7.50 0.11 -34.46
N ILE A 71 -8.57 0.87 -34.74
CA ILE A 71 -9.91 0.57 -34.23
C ILE A 71 -10.63 -0.29 -35.26
N GLU A 72 -11.09 -1.45 -34.84
CA GLU A 72 -11.85 -2.40 -35.65
C GLU A 72 -13.35 -2.23 -35.43
N ILE A 73 -13.78 -2.20 -34.19
CA ILE A 73 -15.15 -2.03 -33.77
C ILE A 73 -15.19 -0.97 -32.68
N PHE A 74 -16.12 -0.01 -32.83
CA PHE A 74 -16.40 0.95 -31.77
C PHE A 74 -17.91 0.98 -31.50
N SER A 75 -18.32 0.46 -30.37
CA SER A 75 -19.70 0.39 -29.92
C SER A 75 -19.93 1.21 -28.67
N ARG A 76 -21.18 1.37 -28.26
CA ARG A 76 -21.52 2.08 -27.00
C ARG A 76 -20.93 1.46 -25.75
N LEU A 77 -20.67 0.16 -25.73
CA LEU A 77 -20.16 -0.55 -24.57
C LEU A 77 -18.69 -0.95 -24.70
N HIS A 78 -18.24 -1.32 -25.89
CA HIS A 78 -16.93 -1.92 -26.10
C HIS A 78 -16.23 -1.39 -27.34
N VAL A 79 -14.91 -1.48 -27.32
CA VAL A 79 -14.01 -1.16 -28.42
C VAL A 79 -13.11 -2.37 -28.68
N ALA A 80 -13.02 -2.83 -29.92
CA ALA A 80 -12.06 -3.81 -30.38
C ALA A 80 -10.93 -3.12 -31.15
N LEU A 81 -9.69 -3.46 -30.80
CA LEU A 81 -8.49 -2.94 -31.45
C LEU A 81 -7.83 -4.03 -32.30
N ARG A 82 -7.47 -3.75 -33.56
CA ARG A 82 -6.84 -4.70 -34.48
C ARG A 82 -5.52 -5.29 -33.97
N ASN A 83 -4.78 -4.53 -33.20
CA ASN A 83 -3.47 -4.95 -32.67
C ASN A 83 -3.56 -5.83 -31.40
N VAL A 84 -4.75 -6.05 -30.86
CA VAL A 84 -5.02 -6.86 -29.68
C VAL A 84 -6.27 -7.72 -29.98
N PRO A 85 -6.16 -8.71 -30.89
CA PRO A 85 -7.27 -9.57 -31.20
C PRO A 85 -7.72 -10.33 -29.95
N GLU A 86 -9.05 -10.50 -29.81
CA GLU A 86 -9.74 -11.21 -28.72
C GLU A 86 -9.99 -10.44 -27.41
N VAL A 87 -9.50 -9.20 -27.25
CA VAL A 87 -9.78 -8.40 -26.05
C VAL A 87 -10.73 -7.25 -26.40
N LEU A 88 -11.99 -7.38 -26.03
CA LEU A 88 -12.93 -6.27 -26.03
C LEU A 88 -12.61 -5.32 -24.87
N LYS A 89 -12.18 -4.10 -25.19
CA LYS A 89 -11.98 -3.04 -24.18
C LYS A 89 -13.32 -2.32 -23.95
N GLU A 90 -13.53 -1.87 -22.74
CA GLU A 90 -14.68 -1.04 -22.41
C GLU A 90 -14.60 0.31 -23.14
N ASN A 91 -15.74 0.85 -23.54
CA ASN A 91 -15.82 2.18 -24.12
C ASN A 91 -15.30 3.24 -23.13
N PRO A 92 -14.39 4.16 -23.53
CA PRO A 92 -13.79 5.13 -22.62
C PRO A 92 -14.82 6.06 -21.96
N LEU A 93 -15.92 6.38 -22.64
CA LEU A 93 -16.99 7.16 -22.02
C LEU A 93 -17.70 6.38 -20.88
N GLU A 94 -17.87 5.07 -21.04
CA GLU A 94 -18.43 4.24 -19.97
C GLU A 94 -17.44 4.08 -18.81
N GLN A 95 -16.12 4.02 -19.08
CA GLN A 95 -15.09 4.09 -18.05
C GLN A 95 -15.18 5.40 -17.25
N ALA A 96 -15.23 6.53 -17.93
CA ALA A 96 -15.38 7.85 -17.31
C ALA A 96 -16.69 7.98 -16.52
N LYS A 97 -17.82 7.50 -17.05
CA LYS A 97 -19.11 7.47 -16.34
C LYS A 97 -19.06 6.63 -15.06
N ARG A 98 -18.39 5.50 -15.11
CA ARG A 98 -18.25 4.63 -13.95
C ARG A 98 -17.41 5.31 -12.86
N SER A 99 -16.24 5.85 -13.22
CA SER A 99 -15.38 6.61 -12.30
C SER A 99 -16.12 7.81 -11.70
N ARG A 100 -16.90 8.55 -12.51
CA ARG A 100 -17.74 9.65 -12.04
C ARG A 100 -18.81 9.18 -11.04
N ARG A 101 -19.48 8.04 -11.29
CA ARG A 101 -20.48 7.50 -10.34
C ARG A 101 -19.85 7.20 -8.97
N GLU A 102 -18.66 6.65 -8.93
CA GLU A 102 -17.97 6.36 -7.68
C GLU A 102 -17.51 7.65 -6.98
N ILE A 103 -17.06 8.67 -7.70
CA ILE A 103 -16.78 10.01 -7.15
C ILE A 103 -18.03 10.61 -6.52
N VAL A 104 -19.16 10.58 -7.23
CA VAL A 104 -20.45 11.09 -6.73
C VAL A 104 -20.90 10.35 -5.47
N LYS A 105 -20.71 9.03 -5.44
CA LYS A 105 -21.02 8.21 -4.28
C LYS A 105 -20.13 8.56 -3.08
N GLN A 106 -18.83 8.77 -3.31
CA GLN A 106 -17.86 9.12 -2.28
C GLN A 106 -18.10 10.52 -1.69
N LEU A 107 -18.42 11.52 -2.53
CA LEU A 107 -18.77 12.87 -2.10
C LEU A 107 -20.16 12.96 -1.45
N GLY A 108 -21.04 12.03 -1.81
CA GLY A 108 -22.45 12.02 -1.43
C GLY A 108 -23.32 12.79 -2.42
N SER A 109 -24.26 12.09 -3.08
CA SER A 109 -25.18 12.70 -4.06
C SER A 109 -26.02 13.84 -3.45
N GLY A 110 -26.45 13.67 -2.21
CA GLY A 110 -27.16 14.71 -1.45
C GLY A 110 -26.33 15.97 -1.22
N PHE A 111 -25.04 15.83 -0.91
CA PHE A 111 -24.12 16.94 -0.77
C PHE A 111 -23.94 17.73 -2.07
N LEU A 112 -23.70 17.03 -3.19
CA LEU A 112 -23.54 17.68 -4.50
C LEU A 112 -24.81 18.39 -4.93
N ALA A 113 -25.98 17.81 -4.70
CA ALA A 113 -27.29 18.40 -5.02
C ALA A 113 -27.58 19.64 -4.15
N GLN A 114 -27.33 19.54 -2.84
CA GLN A 114 -27.55 20.64 -1.88
C GLN A 114 -26.73 21.90 -2.23
N HIS A 115 -25.51 21.71 -2.69
CA HIS A 115 -24.61 22.81 -3.04
C HIS A 115 -24.59 23.12 -4.55
N ARG A 116 -25.46 22.46 -5.33
CA ARG A 116 -25.59 22.62 -6.80
C ARG A 116 -24.24 22.51 -7.51
N ILE A 117 -23.43 21.53 -7.13
CA ILE A 117 -22.12 21.29 -7.71
C ILE A 117 -22.31 20.53 -9.02
N ALA A 118 -21.86 21.09 -10.13
CA ALA A 118 -21.87 20.42 -11.42
C ALA A 118 -20.81 19.30 -11.47
N TYR A 119 -21.15 18.19 -12.08
CA TYR A 119 -20.21 17.08 -12.32
C TYR A 119 -20.51 16.40 -13.64
N GLY A 120 -19.48 16.02 -14.36
CA GLY A 120 -19.58 15.45 -15.70
C GLY A 120 -18.44 14.49 -16.01
N GLU A 121 -18.48 13.98 -17.24
CA GLU A 121 -17.48 13.07 -17.80
C GLU A 121 -17.13 13.45 -19.23
N GLY A 122 -15.96 13.01 -19.71
CA GLY A 122 -15.54 13.19 -21.09
C GLY A 122 -14.41 12.26 -21.50
N VAL A 123 -14.10 12.30 -22.77
CA VAL A 123 -13.06 11.48 -23.42
C VAL A 123 -12.10 12.39 -24.18
N VAL A 124 -10.81 12.06 -24.13
CA VAL A 124 -9.77 12.75 -24.89
C VAL A 124 -9.13 11.78 -25.87
N LEU A 125 -9.19 12.08 -27.16
CA LEU A 125 -8.64 11.29 -28.25
C LEU A 125 -7.37 11.97 -28.79
N THR A 126 -6.20 11.56 -28.29
CA THR A 126 -4.94 12.30 -28.48
C THR A 126 -4.31 12.17 -29.88
N ASN A 127 -4.77 11.20 -30.70
CA ASN A 127 -4.25 10.94 -32.04
C ASN A 127 -5.36 10.93 -33.13
N ILE A 128 -6.58 11.33 -32.79
CA ILE A 128 -7.71 11.40 -33.72
C ILE A 128 -8.16 12.86 -33.80
N THR A 129 -8.15 13.45 -35.00
CA THR A 129 -8.61 14.81 -35.24
C THR A 129 -10.12 14.88 -35.28
N ARG A 130 -10.71 16.07 -35.10
CA ARG A 130 -12.16 16.26 -35.18
C ARG A 130 -12.71 15.84 -36.54
N LYS A 131 -11.97 16.11 -37.61
CA LYS A 131 -12.32 15.66 -38.95
C LYS A 131 -12.40 14.14 -39.05
N MET A 132 -11.36 13.43 -38.59
CA MET A 132 -11.34 11.96 -38.60
C MET A 132 -12.45 11.36 -37.72
N TYR A 133 -12.73 11.98 -36.59
CA TYR A 133 -13.82 11.60 -35.69
C TYR A 133 -15.19 11.66 -36.38
N CYS A 134 -15.49 12.74 -37.12
CA CYS A 134 -16.74 12.90 -37.86
C CYS A 134 -16.81 11.96 -39.07
N GLU A 135 -15.73 11.81 -39.84
CA GLU A 135 -15.68 10.92 -41.00
C GLU A 135 -15.91 9.45 -40.62
N ALA A 136 -15.40 9.04 -39.43
CA ALA A 136 -15.62 7.70 -38.89
C ALA A 136 -16.96 7.53 -38.15
N ARG A 137 -17.81 8.56 -38.12
CA ARG A 137 -19.13 8.57 -37.48
C ARG A 137 -19.05 8.19 -35.97
N PHE A 138 -17.97 8.59 -35.29
CA PHE A 138 -17.83 8.32 -33.87
C PHE A 138 -18.84 9.05 -33.00
N ASP A 139 -19.45 10.13 -33.52
CA ASP A 139 -20.54 10.87 -32.89
C ASP A 139 -21.80 10.03 -32.60
N GLU A 140 -22.00 8.92 -33.31
CA GLU A 140 -23.10 7.98 -33.04
C GLU A 140 -22.90 7.18 -31.72
N VAL A 141 -21.64 7.07 -31.27
CA VAL A 141 -21.22 6.27 -30.09
C VAL A 141 -20.73 7.14 -28.97
N LEU A 142 -19.97 8.17 -29.30
CA LEU A 142 -19.43 9.17 -28.34
C LEU A 142 -20.03 10.54 -28.73
N PRO A 143 -20.88 11.16 -27.90
CA PRO A 143 -21.40 12.50 -28.18
C PRO A 143 -20.29 13.53 -28.35
N GLY A 144 -20.30 14.31 -29.44
CA GLY A 144 -19.19 15.20 -29.80
C GLY A 144 -18.85 16.26 -28.77
N HIS A 145 -19.85 16.71 -27.97
CA HIS A 145 -19.63 17.67 -26.89
C HIS A 145 -18.92 17.07 -25.66
N LEU A 146 -18.80 15.73 -25.54
CA LEU A 146 -18.07 15.02 -24.49
C LEU A 146 -16.68 14.55 -24.94
N VAL A 147 -16.21 15.03 -26.11
CA VAL A 147 -14.93 14.58 -26.66
C VAL A 147 -14.05 15.77 -27.02
N ILE A 148 -12.77 15.66 -26.61
CA ILE A 148 -11.70 16.52 -27.13
C ILE A 148 -10.86 15.71 -28.09
N CYS A 149 -10.66 16.23 -29.30
CA CYS A 149 -9.81 15.63 -30.33
C CYS A 149 -8.41 16.22 -30.36
N SER A 150 -7.48 15.56 -31.06
CA SER A 150 -6.05 15.90 -31.05
C SER A 150 -5.77 17.32 -31.57
N ASP A 151 -6.49 17.78 -32.57
CA ASP A 151 -6.37 19.13 -33.17
C ASP A 151 -6.90 20.24 -32.24
N GLU A 152 -7.78 19.90 -31.33
CA GLU A 152 -8.33 20.82 -30.32
C GLU A 152 -7.40 21.03 -29.11
N MET A 153 -6.31 20.28 -29.05
CA MET A 153 -5.28 20.38 -28.01
C MET A 153 -3.98 21.03 -28.49
N TYR A 154 -3.92 21.55 -29.70
CA TYR A 154 -2.69 22.17 -30.21
C TYR A 154 -2.32 23.44 -29.44
N GLU A 155 -1.05 23.78 -29.47
CA GLU A 155 -0.53 25.00 -28.82
C GLU A 155 -1.23 26.26 -29.35
N SER A 156 -1.54 26.26 -30.62
CA SER A 156 -2.24 27.34 -31.32
C SER A 156 -3.68 27.58 -30.91
N VAL A 157 -4.33 26.60 -30.24
CA VAL A 157 -5.71 26.77 -29.78
C VAL A 157 -5.74 27.76 -28.61
N PRO A 158 -6.56 28.83 -28.65
CA PRO A 158 -6.64 29.79 -27.55
C PRO A 158 -7.07 29.14 -26.23
N PRO A 159 -6.53 29.59 -25.06
CA PRO A 159 -6.89 29.06 -23.74
C PRO A 159 -8.39 29.11 -23.45
N GLU A 160 -9.07 30.20 -23.85
CA GLU A 160 -10.52 30.39 -23.66
C GLU A 160 -11.32 29.36 -24.43
N GLN A 161 -10.92 29.04 -25.68
CA GLN A 161 -11.59 28.05 -26.52
C GLN A 161 -11.41 26.64 -25.91
N PHE A 162 -10.20 26.28 -25.52
CA PHE A 162 -9.91 24.99 -24.88
C PHE A 162 -10.69 24.85 -23.57
N SER A 163 -10.66 25.87 -22.72
CA SER A 163 -11.39 25.89 -21.45
C SER A 163 -12.91 25.79 -21.65
N ALA A 164 -13.46 26.54 -22.62
CA ALA A 164 -14.89 26.50 -22.91
C ALA A 164 -15.35 25.11 -23.41
N GLN A 165 -14.56 24.44 -24.25
CA GLN A 165 -14.86 23.10 -24.70
C GLN A 165 -14.79 22.08 -23.56
N LEU A 166 -13.75 22.15 -22.73
CA LEU A 166 -13.54 21.27 -21.59
C LEU A 166 -14.69 21.37 -20.59
N TRP A 167 -15.01 22.59 -20.13
CA TRP A 167 -16.08 22.79 -19.15
C TRP A 167 -17.49 22.74 -19.76
N GLY A 168 -17.60 22.77 -21.10
CA GLY A 168 -18.82 22.50 -21.82
C GLY A 168 -19.31 21.06 -21.73
N MET A 169 -18.47 20.14 -21.24
CA MET A 169 -18.86 18.75 -20.94
C MET A 169 -19.75 18.62 -19.70
N LEU A 170 -19.80 19.66 -18.87
CA LEU A 170 -20.65 19.68 -17.67
C LEU A 170 -22.13 19.86 -18.05
N PRO A 171 -23.08 19.21 -17.34
CA PRO A 171 -24.50 19.26 -17.66
C PRO A 171 -25.14 20.62 -17.41
N PHE A 172 -24.53 21.46 -16.59
CA PHE A 172 -24.97 22.83 -16.33
C PHE A 172 -23.79 23.67 -15.81
N GLN A 173 -23.92 24.99 -15.88
CA GLN A 173 -22.95 25.92 -15.32
C GLN A 173 -23.35 26.29 -13.88
N MET A 174 -22.39 26.28 -12.99
CA MET A 174 -22.62 26.73 -11.60
C MET A 174 -22.81 28.26 -11.56
N GLN A 175 -23.77 28.70 -10.75
CA GLN A 175 -24.09 30.14 -10.60
C GLN A 175 -23.34 30.79 -9.43
N THR A 176 -22.78 29.99 -8.53
CA THR A 176 -22.11 30.46 -7.31
C THR A 176 -20.76 29.81 -7.17
N THR A 177 -19.79 30.57 -6.72
CA THR A 177 -18.47 30.06 -6.32
C THR A 177 -18.58 29.31 -5.00
N LEU A 178 -17.95 28.15 -4.90
CA LEU A 178 -17.86 27.40 -3.64
C LEU A 178 -17.01 28.15 -2.64
N ASN A 179 -17.39 28.09 -1.36
CA ASN A 179 -16.57 28.63 -0.28
C ASN A 179 -15.41 27.68 0.06
N ASP A 180 -14.42 28.20 0.79
CA ASP A 180 -13.19 27.44 1.13
C ASP A 180 -13.48 26.14 1.87
N ALA A 181 -14.48 26.10 2.75
CA ALA A 181 -14.84 24.89 3.48
C ALA A 181 -15.35 23.78 2.54
N LEU A 182 -16.17 24.13 1.53
CA LEU A 182 -16.65 23.18 0.52
C LEU A 182 -15.54 22.73 -0.43
N ILE A 183 -14.66 23.66 -0.82
CA ILE A 183 -13.47 23.38 -1.63
C ILE A 183 -12.58 22.38 -0.91
N GLN A 184 -12.25 22.64 0.36
CA GLN A 184 -11.41 21.74 1.17
C GLN A 184 -12.08 20.39 1.38
N ARG A 185 -13.39 20.33 1.58
CA ARG A 185 -14.13 19.08 1.70
C ARG A 185 -14.04 18.25 0.41
N ILE A 186 -14.25 18.86 -0.77
CA ILE A 186 -14.16 18.14 -2.06
C ILE A 186 -12.73 17.67 -2.31
N ARG A 187 -11.75 18.56 -2.15
CA ARG A 187 -10.32 18.23 -2.33
C ARG A 187 -9.90 17.13 -1.36
N GLY A 188 -10.22 17.31 -0.06
CA GLY A 188 -9.90 16.35 0.99
C GLY A 188 -10.59 15.00 0.81
N THR A 189 -11.77 14.93 0.19
CA THR A 189 -12.46 13.68 -0.11
C THR A 189 -11.85 12.96 -1.32
N LEU A 190 -11.51 13.69 -2.39
CA LEU A 190 -10.97 13.11 -3.61
C LEU A 190 -9.46 12.84 -3.52
N TYR A 191 -8.74 13.77 -2.92
CA TYR A 191 -7.29 13.71 -2.75
C TYR A 191 -6.90 14.53 -1.52
N PRO A 192 -6.86 13.93 -0.32
CA PRO A 192 -6.53 14.64 0.91
C PRO A 192 -5.13 15.26 0.84
N GLU A 193 -5.06 16.57 0.87
CA GLU A 193 -3.85 17.36 0.94
C GLU A 193 -3.82 18.12 2.26
N ILE A 194 -2.71 18.05 2.98
CA ILE A 194 -2.46 18.92 4.14
C ILE A 194 -1.59 20.08 3.65
N CYS A 195 -2.20 21.25 3.44
CA CYS A 195 -1.46 22.48 3.18
C CYS A 195 -0.97 23.07 4.50
N ILE A 196 0.34 23.01 4.75
CA ILE A 196 0.97 23.63 5.92
C ILE A 196 1.45 25.01 5.49
N PRO A 197 0.89 26.13 6.03
CA PRO A 197 1.40 27.46 5.75
C PRO A 197 2.86 27.57 6.22
N LEU A 198 3.73 28.16 5.41
CA LEU A 198 5.17 28.31 5.67
C LEU A 198 5.51 28.95 7.04
N LYS A 199 4.61 29.73 7.62
CA LYS A 199 4.76 30.33 8.96
C LYS A 199 4.59 29.35 10.13
N GLN A 200 4.08 28.15 9.91
CA GLN A 200 3.92 27.12 10.96
C GLN A 200 5.02 26.06 10.97
N ALA A 201 5.91 26.04 9.99
CA ALA A 201 7.02 25.09 9.94
C ALA A 201 8.02 25.23 11.12
N GLU A 202 8.06 26.37 11.77
CA GLU A 202 8.89 26.61 12.97
C GLU A 202 8.22 26.17 14.29
N LEU A 203 6.93 25.81 14.27
CA LEU A 203 6.14 25.48 15.47
C LEU A 203 5.93 23.98 15.70
N PHE A 204 6.43 23.12 14.81
CA PHE A 204 6.24 21.65 14.93
C PHE A 204 7.27 20.94 15.83
N SER A 205 7.85 21.64 16.78
CA SER A 205 8.59 21.00 17.87
C SER A 205 7.68 20.49 19.01
N HIS A 206 6.44 20.98 19.14
CA HIS A 206 5.48 20.53 20.16
C HIS A 206 4.03 20.73 19.71
N GLU A 207 3.22 19.68 19.93
CA GLU A 207 1.76 19.60 19.91
C GLU A 207 1.05 19.43 18.55
N ILE A 208 0.57 18.21 18.33
CA ILE A 208 -0.42 17.88 17.30
C ILE A 208 -1.79 18.29 17.80
N VAL A 209 -2.37 19.33 17.18
CA VAL A 209 -3.78 19.70 17.40
C VAL A 209 -4.67 18.71 16.66
N GLU A 210 -5.64 18.13 17.37
CA GLU A 210 -6.67 17.26 16.80
C GLU A 210 -7.51 18.02 15.76
N ALA A 211 -7.24 17.78 14.47
CA ALA A 211 -8.14 18.14 13.39
C ALA A 211 -8.94 16.90 12.97
N GLN A 212 -10.25 17.00 12.97
CA GLN A 212 -11.15 15.96 12.50
C GLN A 212 -10.80 15.60 11.04
N ALA A 213 -10.36 14.34 10.82
CA ALA A 213 -9.89 13.87 9.53
C ALA A 213 -11.06 13.49 8.61
N PRO A 214 -10.99 13.80 7.31
CA PRO A 214 -11.95 13.31 6.32
C PRO A 214 -11.67 11.85 5.96
N GLU A 215 -12.74 11.09 5.86
CA GLU A 215 -12.78 9.67 5.51
C GLU A 215 -12.42 9.45 4.05
N SER A 216 -11.32 8.82 3.70
CA SER A 216 -11.18 8.05 2.45
C SER A 216 -9.76 7.53 2.13
N MET A 217 -9.62 6.77 1.05
CA MET A 217 -8.36 6.27 0.46
C MET A 217 -7.26 7.34 0.22
N GLY A 218 -7.59 8.60 0.24
CA GLY A 218 -6.64 9.70 0.10
C GLY A 218 -5.67 9.83 1.26
N ILE A 219 -6.06 9.44 2.48
CA ILE A 219 -5.18 9.43 3.65
C ILE A 219 -3.94 8.56 3.38
N LEU A 220 -4.09 7.42 2.70
CA LEU A 220 -2.97 6.54 2.36
C LEU A 220 -1.91 7.26 1.53
N LYS A 221 -2.31 7.99 0.48
CA LYS A 221 -1.35 8.70 -0.39
C LYS A 221 -0.67 9.87 0.34
N VAL A 222 -1.41 10.62 1.13
CA VAL A 222 -0.83 11.74 1.91
C VAL A 222 0.16 11.22 2.92
N MET A 223 -0.19 10.16 3.64
CA MET A 223 0.71 9.56 4.61
C MET A 223 1.92 8.91 3.93
N ASP A 224 1.75 8.28 2.76
CA ASP A 224 2.86 7.75 1.98
C ASP A 224 3.80 8.87 1.48
N LEU A 225 3.28 10.03 1.09
CA LEU A 225 4.08 11.22 0.77
C LEU A 225 4.84 11.76 1.99
N GLN A 226 4.22 11.79 3.15
CA GLN A 226 4.91 12.16 4.40
C GLN A 226 6.03 11.17 4.72
N GLN A 227 5.80 9.86 4.52
CA GLN A 227 6.84 8.85 4.69
C GLN A 227 7.97 9.01 3.66
N GLU A 228 7.66 9.37 2.43
CA GLU A 228 8.67 9.70 1.42
C GLU A 228 9.51 10.92 1.82
N GLN A 229 8.87 11.99 2.28
CA GLN A 229 9.58 13.19 2.76
C GLN A 229 10.46 12.86 3.97
N LEU A 230 9.95 12.10 4.92
CA LEU A 230 10.72 11.61 6.06
C LEU A 230 11.93 10.79 5.59
N ALA A 231 11.72 9.84 4.68
CA ALA A 231 12.78 9.01 4.13
C ALA A 231 13.91 9.84 3.47
N ARG A 232 13.56 10.91 2.77
CA ARG A 232 14.53 11.83 2.14
C ARG A 232 15.26 12.69 3.17
N SER A 233 14.60 13.10 4.26
CA SER A 233 15.16 14.00 5.28
C SER A 233 16.08 13.32 6.31
N LEU A 234 16.13 11.98 6.34
CA LEU A 234 16.84 11.22 7.38
C LEU A 234 18.35 11.49 7.47
N GLY A 235 19.00 12.06 6.47
CA GLY A 235 20.45 12.32 6.48
C GLY A 235 21.29 11.05 6.64
N VAL A 236 22.59 11.19 6.93
CA VAL A 236 23.55 10.09 7.15
C VAL A 236 23.61 9.68 8.63
N GLY A 237 24.29 8.56 8.90
CA GLY A 237 24.48 8.02 10.26
C GLY A 237 23.37 7.08 10.70
N HIS A 238 23.41 6.64 11.97
CA HIS A 238 22.46 5.67 12.51
C HIS A 238 21.12 6.31 12.85
N ARG A 239 20.03 5.72 12.38
CA ARG A 239 18.65 6.16 12.58
C ARG A 239 17.77 5.00 13.01
N ILE A 240 16.87 5.26 13.95
CA ILE A 240 15.87 4.28 14.39
C ILE A 240 14.49 4.92 14.18
N ILE A 241 13.59 4.17 13.56
CA ILE A 241 12.19 4.55 13.45
C ILE A 241 11.36 3.52 14.20
N HIS A 242 10.82 3.93 15.32
CA HIS A 242 9.80 3.19 16.05
C HIS A 242 8.44 3.51 15.45
N GLY A 243 7.60 2.50 15.26
CA GLY A 243 6.27 2.78 14.74
C GLY A 243 5.32 1.62 14.97
N VAL A 244 4.06 1.97 15.20
CA VAL A 244 2.97 0.99 15.30
C VAL A 244 2.78 0.22 13.98
N ALA A 245 2.11 -0.93 14.03
CA ALA A 245 1.68 -1.65 12.82
C ALA A 245 0.88 -0.70 11.92
N GLY A 246 1.04 -0.80 10.59
CA GLY A 246 0.33 0.06 9.64
C GLY A 246 0.74 1.54 9.62
N SER A 247 1.88 1.91 10.23
CA SER A 247 2.41 3.29 10.19
C SER A 247 3.29 3.61 8.97
N GLY A 248 3.44 2.66 8.04
CA GLY A 248 4.20 2.87 6.79
C GLY A 248 5.71 2.71 6.92
N LYS A 249 6.24 2.04 7.93
CA LYS A 249 7.68 1.78 8.11
C LYS A 249 8.35 1.24 6.84
N THR A 250 7.81 0.18 6.25
CA THR A 250 8.34 -0.43 5.02
C THR A 250 8.31 0.52 3.83
N VAL A 251 7.35 1.46 3.78
CA VAL A 251 7.31 2.51 2.74
C VAL A 251 8.49 3.46 2.91
N ILE A 252 8.78 3.88 4.14
CA ILE A 252 9.96 4.71 4.43
C ILE A 252 11.24 4.00 3.97
N LEU A 253 11.37 2.71 4.26
CA LEU A 253 12.54 1.92 3.84
C LEU A 253 12.68 1.91 2.32
N LYS A 254 11.59 1.65 1.58
CA LYS A 254 11.57 1.64 0.11
C LYS A 254 12.04 2.98 -0.45
N TYR A 255 11.43 4.07 -0.03
CA TYR A 255 11.81 5.41 -0.49
C TYR A 255 13.23 5.81 -0.07
N ARG A 256 13.68 5.38 1.13
CA ARG A 256 15.07 5.62 1.57
C ARG A 256 16.07 4.90 0.69
N ALA A 257 15.83 3.64 0.36
CA ALA A 257 16.67 2.87 -0.55
C ALA A 257 16.72 3.51 -1.95
N GLU A 258 15.56 3.89 -2.52
CA GLU A 258 15.50 4.60 -3.80
C GLU A 258 16.27 5.93 -3.78
N TYR A 259 16.13 6.69 -2.70
CA TYR A 259 16.83 7.96 -2.55
C TYR A 259 18.34 7.78 -2.50
N LEU A 260 18.82 6.85 -1.67
CA LEU A 260 20.25 6.57 -1.51
C LEU A 260 20.86 5.96 -2.80
N ALA A 261 20.12 5.12 -3.53
CA ALA A 261 20.56 4.49 -4.77
C ALA A 261 20.92 5.50 -5.89
N LYS A 262 20.42 6.74 -5.81
CA LYS A 262 20.73 7.79 -6.80
C LYS A 262 22.19 8.25 -6.75
N SER A 263 22.80 8.27 -5.57
CA SER A 263 24.13 8.81 -5.33
C SER A 263 25.13 7.80 -4.75
N ALA A 264 24.68 6.61 -4.35
CA ALA A 264 25.54 5.59 -3.77
C ALA A 264 26.56 5.04 -4.79
N THR A 265 27.81 4.93 -4.36
CA THR A 265 28.92 4.34 -5.11
C THR A 265 29.08 2.84 -4.82
N GLN A 266 28.64 2.39 -3.64
CA GLN A 266 28.55 1.00 -3.23
C GLN A 266 27.08 0.58 -3.14
N PRO A 267 26.78 -0.72 -3.22
CA PRO A 267 25.40 -1.19 -3.09
C PRO A 267 24.80 -0.84 -1.72
N ILE A 268 23.48 -0.78 -1.67
CA ILE A 268 22.68 -0.62 -0.45
C ILE A 268 22.17 -1.99 -0.06
N LEU A 269 22.33 -2.37 1.20
CA LEU A 269 21.80 -3.61 1.73
C LEU A 269 20.46 -3.38 2.43
N VAL A 270 19.44 -4.08 1.99
CA VAL A 270 18.14 -4.18 2.67
C VAL A 270 18.03 -5.56 3.29
N VAL A 271 17.82 -5.61 4.60
CA VAL A 271 17.76 -6.87 5.35
C VAL A 271 16.50 -6.92 6.20
N CYS A 272 15.85 -8.09 6.21
CA CYS A 272 14.75 -8.37 7.13
C CYS A 272 14.84 -9.83 7.64
N TYR A 273 14.04 -10.16 8.64
CA TYR A 273 13.98 -11.54 9.12
C TYR A 273 13.17 -12.44 8.18
N ASN A 274 12.03 -11.95 7.71
CA ASN A 274 11.01 -12.71 6.98
C ASN A 274 11.39 -12.90 5.50
N LYS A 275 11.48 -14.14 5.04
CA LYS A 275 11.77 -14.49 3.63
C LYS A 275 10.71 -13.94 2.67
N SER A 276 9.42 -13.99 3.03
CA SER A 276 8.34 -13.49 2.16
C SER A 276 8.44 -11.97 1.97
N LEU A 277 8.76 -11.23 3.03
CA LEU A 277 8.99 -9.79 2.95
C LEU A 277 10.23 -9.48 2.09
N ALA A 278 11.33 -10.23 2.27
CA ALA A 278 12.52 -10.06 1.44
C ALA A 278 12.21 -10.25 -0.06
N GLN A 279 11.42 -11.27 -0.40
CA GLN A 279 11.01 -11.53 -1.79
C GLN A 279 10.13 -10.41 -2.35
N ASP A 280 9.17 -9.90 -1.57
CA ASP A 280 8.31 -8.79 -2.01
C ASP A 280 9.11 -7.49 -2.21
N LEU A 281 10.10 -7.22 -1.34
CA LEU A 281 11.02 -6.10 -1.50
C LEU A 281 11.94 -6.29 -2.72
N THR A 282 12.41 -7.50 -2.98
CA THR A 282 13.20 -7.82 -4.18
C THR A 282 12.41 -7.48 -5.44
N LEU A 283 11.18 -8.01 -5.56
CA LEU A 283 10.29 -7.71 -6.70
C LEU A 283 10.05 -6.20 -6.85
N TYR A 284 9.85 -5.49 -5.74
CA TYR A 284 9.66 -4.04 -5.77
C TYR A 284 10.87 -3.32 -6.39
N PHE A 285 12.10 -3.65 -5.98
CA PHE A 285 13.30 -2.99 -6.51
C PHE A 285 13.65 -3.46 -7.93
N GLU A 286 13.29 -4.69 -8.32
CA GLU A 286 13.37 -5.16 -9.71
C GLU A 286 12.46 -4.34 -10.63
N HIS A 287 11.20 -4.10 -10.25
CA HIS A 287 10.29 -3.24 -11.00
C HIS A 287 10.77 -1.78 -11.11
N LYS A 288 11.58 -1.33 -10.15
CA LYS A 288 12.20 -0.01 -10.17
C LYS A 288 13.52 0.04 -10.91
N ASN A 289 14.00 -1.08 -11.49
CA ASN A 289 15.31 -1.23 -12.12
C ASN A 289 16.48 -0.83 -11.18
N LEU A 290 16.39 -1.22 -9.92
CA LEU A 290 17.38 -0.90 -8.88
C LEU A 290 18.14 -2.13 -8.35
N SER A 291 17.96 -3.31 -8.94
CA SER A 291 18.56 -4.58 -8.46
C SER A 291 20.08 -4.56 -8.40
N ASP A 292 20.72 -3.81 -9.28
CA ASP A 292 22.20 -3.66 -9.30
C ASP A 292 22.72 -2.81 -8.13
N LYS A 293 21.85 -1.95 -7.55
CA LYS A 293 22.22 -1.00 -6.50
C LYS A 293 21.64 -1.35 -5.13
N VAL A 294 20.55 -2.07 -5.09
CA VAL A 294 19.85 -2.43 -3.86
C VAL A 294 19.77 -3.94 -3.74
N HIS A 295 20.55 -4.47 -2.81
CA HIS A 295 20.60 -5.91 -2.53
C HIS A 295 19.66 -6.25 -1.39
N VAL A 296 18.68 -7.10 -1.63
CA VAL A 296 17.66 -7.49 -0.65
C VAL A 296 17.85 -8.93 -0.21
N TYR A 297 17.87 -9.16 1.10
CA TYR A 297 18.03 -10.50 1.67
C TYR A 297 17.21 -10.69 2.96
N SER A 298 16.81 -11.92 3.26
CA SER A 298 16.60 -12.28 4.65
C SER A 298 17.96 -12.47 5.33
N PHE A 299 18.08 -12.16 6.62
CA PHE A 299 19.38 -12.13 7.31
C PHE A 299 20.20 -13.41 7.15
N HIS A 300 19.61 -14.58 7.38
CA HIS A 300 20.32 -15.85 7.23
C HIS A 300 20.67 -16.19 5.77
N ALA A 301 19.84 -15.75 4.81
CA ALA A 301 20.19 -15.90 3.40
C ALA A 301 21.39 -15.02 3.04
N TRP A 302 21.46 -13.81 3.57
CA TRP A 302 22.61 -12.93 3.44
C TRP A 302 23.88 -13.56 4.03
N CYS A 303 23.85 -14.08 5.25
CA CYS A 303 24.97 -14.79 5.87
C CYS A 303 25.47 -15.93 4.96
N SER A 304 24.54 -16.73 4.45
CA SER A 304 24.85 -17.84 3.55
C SER A 304 25.48 -17.39 2.22
N ALA A 305 25.01 -16.24 1.67
CA ALA A 305 25.52 -15.65 0.44
C ALA A 305 26.92 -15.09 0.65
N GLN A 306 27.18 -14.42 1.77
CA GLN A 306 28.51 -13.88 2.12
C GLN A 306 29.56 -14.99 2.23
N LEU A 307 29.28 -16.04 2.98
CA LEU A 307 30.22 -17.16 3.11
C LEU A 307 30.50 -17.80 1.73
N LYS A 308 29.49 -17.95 0.89
CA LYS A 308 29.66 -18.48 -0.46
C LYS A 308 30.50 -17.57 -1.35
N ALA A 309 30.22 -16.27 -1.36
CA ALA A 309 30.88 -15.28 -2.22
C ALA A 309 32.40 -15.17 -1.91
N HIS A 310 32.78 -15.36 -0.65
CA HIS A 310 34.16 -15.25 -0.21
C HIS A 310 34.85 -16.60 0.00
N GLY A 311 34.27 -17.70 -0.49
CA GLY A 311 34.87 -19.03 -0.41
C GLY A 311 35.00 -19.59 1.01
N CYS A 312 34.26 -19.03 1.98
CA CYS A 312 34.26 -19.47 3.37
C CYS A 312 33.39 -20.72 3.54
N GLN A 313 33.86 -21.66 4.36
CA GLN A 313 33.14 -22.89 4.63
C GLN A 313 31.89 -22.60 5.47
N LYS A 314 30.74 -23.11 5.01
CA LYS A 314 29.48 -23.08 5.77
C LYS A 314 29.51 -24.10 6.91
N PRO A 315 28.79 -23.86 8.01
CA PRO A 315 28.62 -24.85 9.04
C PRO A 315 27.91 -26.10 8.47
N PRO A 316 28.14 -27.28 9.07
CA PRO A 316 27.45 -28.50 8.67
C PRO A 316 25.93 -28.32 8.83
N LYS A 317 25.16 -28.98 7.96
CA LYS A 317 23.70 -28.98 8.09
C LYS A 317 23.29 -29.73 9.35
N GLU A 318 22.51 -29.08 10.16
CA GLU A 318 21.90 -29.67 11.37
C GLU A 318 20.43 -30.00 11.11
N ASN A 319 19.90 -31.02 11.80
CA ASN A 319 18.50 -31.40 11.72
C ASN A 319 17.58 -30.34 12.34
N ASN A 320 18.10 -29.57 13.29
CA ASN A 320 17.41 -28.45 13.89
C ASN A 320 17.79 -27.15 13.17
N ILE A 321 16.79 -26.51 12.55
CA ILE A 321 16.96 -25.28 11.76
C ILE A 321 17.50 -24.13 12.63
N ASP A 322 17.04 -24.02 13.88
CA ASP A 322 17.46 -22.92 14.77
C ASP A 322 18.94 -23.05 15.16
N LEU A 323 19.39 -24.28 15.45
CA LEU A 323 20.81 -24.55 15.72
C LEU A 323 21.68 -24.26 14.48
N TYR A 324 21.22 -24.65 13.31
CA TYR A 324 21.91 -24.33 12.04
C TYR A 324 22.02 -22.81 11.83
N CYS A 325 20.93 -22.06 12.07
CA CYS A 325 20.93 -20.60 11.94
C CYS A 325 21.91 -19.94 12.95
N GLN A 326 21.96 -20.42 14.18
CA GLN A 326 22.93 -19.94 15.19
C GLN A 326 24.37 -20.25 14.77
N SER A 327 24.65 -21.47 14.33
CA SER A 327 25.98 -21.87 13.83
C SER A 327 26.41 -21.01 12.62
N LEU A 328 25.47 -20.66 11.75
CA LEU A 328 25.72 -19.81 10.58
C LEU A 328 26.13 -18.38 11.01
N VAL A 329 25.45 -17.79 11.98
CA VAL A 329 25.76 -16.46 12.51
C VAL A 329 27.14 -16.46 13.20
N THR A 330 27.41 -17.45 14.04
CA THR A 330 28.70 -17.62 14.70
C THR A 330 29.85 -17.77 13.69
N THR A 331 29.62 -18.53 12.62
CA THR A 331 30.59 -18.69 11.54
C THR A 331 30.91 -17.36 10.87
N VAL A 332 29.89 -16.55 10.55
CA VAL A 332 30.09 -15.21 9.96
C VAL A 332 30.88 -14.29 10.90
N LEU A 333 30.56 -14.28 12.19
CA LEU A 333 31.30 -13.49 13.19
C LEU A 333 32.78 -13.88 13.23
N ASN A 334 33.09 -15.17 13.32
CA ASN A 334 34.45 -15.68 13.34
C ASN A 334 35.24 -15.26 12.08
N HIS A 335 34.60 -15.31 10.90
CA HIS A 335 35.22 -14.88 9.66
C HIS A 335 35.43 -13.36 9.57
N LEU A 336 34.58 -12.55 10.20
CA LEU A 336 34.76 -11.11 10.32
C LEU A 336 35.91 -10.77 11.30
N GLU A 337 36.02 -11.48 12.42
CA GLU A 337 37.11 -11.32 13.37
C GLU A 337 38.47 -11.69 12.76
N ASN A 338 38.50 -12.80 12.05
CA ASN A 338 39.72 -13.29 11.37
C ASN A 338 40.02 -12.56 10.06
N LYS A 339 39.26 -11.52 9.70
CA LYS A 339 39.39 -10.72 8.47
C LYS A 339 39.31 -11.52 7.16
N SER A 340 38.76 -12.72 7.18
CA SER A 340 38.50 -13.53 5.99
C SER A 340 37.19 -13.14 5.26
N LEU A 341 36.32 -12.41 5.93
CA LEU A 341 35.18 -11.70 5.32
C LEU A 341 35.49 -10.20 5.30
N PRO A 342 35.30 -9.50 4.16
CA PRO A 342 35.50 -8.06 4.08
C PRO A 342 34.42 -7.32 4.89
N ARG A 343 34.81 -6.21 5.48
CA ARG A 343 33.94 -5.24 6.14
C ARG A 343 33.63 -4.09 5.17
N GLN A 344 32.73 -3.20 5.54
CA GLN A 344 32.45 -1.95 4.82
C GLN A 344 32.06 -2.16 3.35
N GLN A 345 31.17 -3.13 3.10
CA GLN A 345 30.75 -3.52 1.75
C GLN A 345 29.60 -2.68 1.19
N TYR A 346 28.88 -1.94 2.04
CA TYR A 346 27.63 -1.27 1.68
C TYR A 346 27.65 0.21 2.04
N ALA A 347 27.16 1.05 1.11
CA ALA A 347 26.95 2.48 1.37
C ALA A 347 25.87 2.74 2.44
N ALA A 348 24.95 1.82 2.59
CA ALA A 348 23.93 1.87 3.64
C ALA A 348 23.40 0.46 3.95
N VAL A 349 22.95 0.27 5.20
CA VAL A 349 22.21 -0.90 5.62
C VAL A 349 20.85 -0.45 6.14
N LEU A 350 19.78 -1.03 5.58
CA LEU A 350 18.39 -0.73 5.96
C LEU A 350 17.76 -2.01 6.51
N ILE A 351 17.35 -1.99 7.76
CA ILE A 351 16.80 -3.15 8.47
C ILE A 351 15.31 -2.97 8.67
N ASP A 352 14.51 -3.86 8.09
CA ASP A 352 13.08 -3.94 8.39
C ASP A 352 12.80 -5.00 9.45
N GLU A 353 11.75 -4.80 10.25
CA GLU A 353 11.37 -5.66 11.36
C GLU A 353 12.53 -5.91 12.35
N GLY A 354 13.23 -4.83 12.69
CA GLY A 354 14.43 -4.89 13.56
C GLY A 354 14.20 -5.54 14.91
N HIS A 355 12.98 -5.53 15.46
CA HIS A 355 12.64 -6.19 16.71
C HIS A 355 12.82 -7.74 16.68
N ASP A 356 12.95 -8.33 15.49
CA ASP A 356 13.26 -9.75 15.31
C ASP A 356 14.78 -10.03 15.30
N PHE A 357 15.62 -8.98 15.30
CA PHE A 357 17.07 -9.13 15.24
C PHE A 357 17.68 -9.38 16.62
N GLU A 358 18.61 -10.32 16.69
CA GLU A 358 19.45 -10.58 17.86
C GLU A 358 20.65 -9.63 17.91
N ALA A 359 21.26 -9.50 19.08
CA ALA A 359 22.39 -8.60 19.32
C ALA A 359 23.58 -8.84 18.35
N ASP A 360 23.90 -10.09 18.08
CA ASP A 360 25.02 -10.45 17.20
C ASP A 360 24.74 -10.14 15.73
N TRP A 361 23.47 -10.16 15.32
CA TRP A 361 23.10 -9.78 13.96
C TRP A 361 23.32 -8.29 13.72
N TYR A 362 22.97 -7.46 14.69
CA TYR A 362 23.25 -6.02 14.62
C TYR A 362 24.75 -5.73 14.59
N LYS A 363 25.57 -6.44 15.40
CA LYS A 363 27.03 -6.31 15.37
C LYS A 363 27.61 -6.63 13.99
N ILE A 364 27.06 -7.64 13.30
CA ILE A 364 27.45 -7.97 11.93
C ILE A 364 27.07 -6.82 10.99
N MET A 365 25.81 -6.36 11.03
CA MET A 365 25.30 -5.34 10.12
C MET A 365 26.04 -4.01 10.24
N VAL A 366 26.39 -3.59 11.45
CA VAL A 366 27.20 -2.37 11.69
C VAL A 366 28.58 -2.48 11.02
N GLN A 367 29.22 -3.65 11.03
CA GLN A 367 30.53 -3.85 10.41
C GLN A 367 30.48 -3.83 8.87
N MET A 368 29.30 -3.95 8.27
CA MET A 368 29.09 -3.91 6.82
C MET A 368 28.98 -2.49 6.28
N LEU A 369 28.77 -1.48 7.12
CA LEU A 369 28.64 -0.08 6.72
C LEU A 369 29.98 0.50 6.26
N ASP A 370 29.93 1.32 5.23
CA ASP A 370 31.07 2.13 4.80
C ASP A 370 31.35 3.29 5.78
N HIS A 371 32.24 4.19 5.41
CA HIS A 371 32.64 5.35 6.21
C HIS A 371 31.51 6.35 6.49
N THR A 372 30.38 6.28 5.76
CA THR A 372 29.22 7.16 5.98
C THR A 372 28.35 6.70 7.14
N GLU A 373 28.53 5.47 7.59
CA GLU A 373 27.77 4.83 8.69
C GLU A 373 26.25 4.98 8.53
N THR A 374 25.74 4.90 7.31
CA THR A 374 24.30 5.09 7.05
C THR A 374 23.51 3.83 7.39
N LEU A 375 22.88 3.83 8.56
CA LEU A 375 22.05 2.74 9.08
C LEU A 375 20.62 3.23 9.36
N LEU A 376 19.63 2.51 8.85
CA LEU A 376 18.23 2.71 9.21
C LEU A 376 17.67 1.41 9.80
N ILE A 377 17.08 1.50 10.98
CA ILE A 377 16.39 0.41 11.65
C ILE A 377 14.93 0.77 11.82
N LEU A 378 14.05 -0.06 11.28
CA LEU A 378 12.62 0.03 11.50
C LEU A 378 12.22 -0.96 12.59
N TYR A 379 11.57 -0.47 13.61
CA TYR A 379 11.24 -1.22 14.81
C TYR A 379 9.74 -1.12 15.12
N ASP A 380 9.10 -2.24 15.42
CA ASP A 380 7.69 -2.28 15.81
C ASP A 380 7.58 -2.61 17.31
N ASP A 381 7.14 -1.63 18.11
CA ASP A 381 7.07 -1.80 19.56
C ASP A 381 5.96 -2.80 19.97
N ALA A 382 4.84 -2.83 19.25
CA ALA A 382 3.74 -3.73 19.57
C ALA A 382 4.07 -5.21 19.28
N GLN A 383 5.05 -5.48 18.41
CA GLN A 383 5.49 -6.84 18.09
C GLN A 383 6.69 -7.31 18.91
N SER A 384 7.37 -6.42 19.66
CA SER A 384 8.44 -6.78 20.58
C SER A 384 7.96 -7.53 21.84
N ILE A 385 6.64 -7.64 22.03
CA ILE A 385 6.00 -8.35 23.16
C ILE A 385 6.25 -9.88 23.12
N TYR A 386 6.85 -10.40 22.05
CA TYR A 386 7.19 -11.81 21.93
C TYR A 386 8.44 -12.16 22.76
N GLY A 387 8.22 -12.45 24.03
CA GLY A 387 9.17 -13.15 24.89
C GLY A 387 10.39 -12.35 25.35
N VAL A 388 10.62 -12.36 26.63
CA VAL A 388 11.89 -11.99 27.29
C VAL A 388 12.94 -13.04 26.90
N ASP A 389 13.34 -13.09 25.63
CA ASP A 389 14.46 -13.92 25.21
C ASP A 389 15.76 -13.22 25.60
N LYS A 390 16.56 -13.89 26.43
CA LYS A 390 17.85 -13.42 26.97
C LYS A 390 18.87 -12.96 25.90
N LYS A 391 18.57 -13.14 24.60
CA LYS A 391 19.42 -12.76 23.45
C LYS A 391 19.08 -11.40 22.83
N LYS A 392 17.97 -10.75 23.26
CA LYS A 392 17.59 -9.43 22.76
C LYS A 392 18.47 -8.33 23.31
N ILE A 393 18.55 -7.24 22.58
CA ILE A 393 19.42 -6.10 22.87
C ILE A 393 18.93 -5.41 24.16
N LYS A 394 19.83 -5.18 25.12
CA LYS A 394 19.53 -4.30 26.26
C LYS A 394 19.50 -2.82 25.82
N THR A 395 20.41 -2.42 24.97
CA THR A 395 20.48 -1.06 24.41
C THR A 395 21.13 -1.11 23.03
N PHE A 396 20.72 -0.26 22.11
CA PHE A 396 21.31 -0.16 20.76
C PHE A 396 22.80 0.22 20.81
N SER A 397 23.23 0.99 21.80
CA SER A 397 24.64 1.34 21.98
C SER A 397 25.52 0.13 22.32
N SER A 398 24.98 -0.91 22.96
CA SER A 398 25.74 -2.13 23.30
C SER A 398 26.16 -2.96 22.08
N VAL A 399 25.53 -2.73 20.94
CA VAL A 399 25.82 -3.40 19.66
C VAL A 399 26.47 -2.47 18.62
N GLY A 400 26.97 -1.30 19.07
CA GLY A 400 27.67 -0.35 18.21
C GLY A 400 26.75 0.63 17.46
N ILE A 401 25.46 0.69 17.78
CA ILE A 401 24.49 1.59 17.11
C ILE A 401 24.35 2.88 17.90
N ASN A 402 24.81 3.99 17.33
CA ASN A 402 24.73 5.31 17.95
C ASN A 402 23.59 6.15 17.32
N ALA A 403 22.37 5.93 17.81
CA ALA A 403 21.17 6.64 17.35
C ALA A 403 20.62 7.64 18.39
N ARG A 404 21.43 8.05 19.39
CA ARG A 404 20.98 8.98 20.44
C ARG A 404 20.52 10.31 19.80
N GLY A 405 19.29 10.74 20.08
CA GLY A 405 18.65 11.93 19.49
C GLY A 405 18.28 11.79 18.00
N ARG A 406 18.34 10.57 17.44
CA ARG A 406 18.03 10.26 16.04
C ARG A 406 16.98 9.15 15.92
N THR A 407 16.07 9.12 16.89
CA THR A 407 14.94 8.19 16.93
C THR A 407 13.68 8.94 16.54
N THR A 408 12.92 8.39 15.61
CA THR A 408 11.61 8.92 15.17
C THR A 408 10.52 7.97 15.63
N ILE A 409 9.40 8.50 16.12
CA ILE A 409 8.27 7.70 16.59
C ILE A 409 7.05 7.94 15.70
N LEU A 410 6.52 6.87 15.10
CA LEU A 410 5.31 6.90 14.28
C LEU A 410 4.15 6.25 15.04
N ARG A 411 3.21 7.08 15.52
CA ARG A 411 2.07 6.64 16.33
C ARG A 411 0.80 6.39 15.52
N THR A 412 0.72 6.90 14.30
CA THR A 412 -0.50 6.83 13.50
C THR A 412 -0.52 5.59 12.64
N ASN A 413 -1.52 4.73 12.84
CA ASN A 413 -1.86 3.68 11.91
C ASN A 413 -2.83 4.27 10.86
N TYR A 414 -2.38 4.42 9.63
CA TYR A 414 -3.17 4.96 8.52
C TYR A 414 -3.55 3.92 7.48
N ARG A 415 -2.97 2.73 7.55
CA ARG A 415 -3.19 1.67 6.57
C ARG A 415 -4.40 0.82 6.86
N ASN A 416 -4.62 0.49 8.12
CA ASN A 416 -5.81 -0.26 8.51
C ASN A 416 -7.02 0.69 8.62
N PRO A 417 -8.21 0.29 8.14
CA PRO A 417 -9.45 0.97 8.49
C PRO A 417 -9.66 0.99 10.00
N CYS A 418 -10.28 2.05 10.53
CA CYS A 418 -10.58 2.13 11.96
C CYS A 418 -11.41 0.93 12.44
N THR A 419 -12.36 0.46 11.61
CA THR A 419 -13.19 -0.73 11.90
C THR A 419 -12.36 -2.01 12.10
N VAL A 420 -11.30 -2.21 11.30
CA VAL A 420 -10.39 -3.36 11.44
C VAL A 420 -9.48 -3.19 12.64
N LEU A 421 -8.96 -1.96 12.86
CA LEU A 421 -8.06 -1.66 13.96
C LEU A 421 -8.78 -1.79 15.32
N ASP A 422 -10.01 -1.25 15.42
CA ASP A 422 -10.83 -1.34 16.63
C ASP A 422 -11.20 -2.79 16.95
N PHE A 423 -11.54 -3.57 15.94
CA PHE A 423 -11.77 -5.01 16.11
C PHE A 423 -10.51 -5.73 16.63
N ALA A 424 -9.34 -5.45 16.04
CA ALA A 424 -8.07 -6.04 16.46
C ALA A 424 -7.73 -5.66 17.91
N LYS A 425 -7.89 -4.37 18.28
CA LYS A 425 -7.63 -3.86 19.63
C LYS A 425 -8.55 -4.50 20.66
N ARG A 426 -9.87 -4.47 20.43
CA ARG A 426 -10.84 -5.07 21.36
C ARG A 426 -10.62 -6.56 21.55
N PHE A 427 -10.22 -7.26 20.49
CA PHE A 427 -9.83 -8.66 20.60
C PHE A 427 -8.58 -8.81 21.48
N SER A 428 -7.52 -8.03 21.23
CA SER A 428 -6.25 -8.14 21.93
C SER A 428 -6.32 -7.77 23.41
N ASP A 429 -7.12 -6.74 23.78
CA ASP A 429 -7.27 -6.25 25.15
C ASP A 429 -7.78 -7.35 26.11
N ASN A 430 -8.42 -8.40 25.59
CA ASN A 430 -8.86 -9.53 26.39
C ASN A 430 -7.78 -10.57 26.72
N TYR A 431 -6.66 -10.56 26.00
CA TYR A 431 -5.64 -11.62 26.08
C TYR A 431 -4.24 -11.11 26.35
N ILE A 432 -3.98 -9.82 26.11
CA ILE A 432 -2.68 -9.21 26.30
C ILE A 432 -2.77 -8.36 27.56
N ALA A 433 -2.26 -8.89 28.69
CA ALA A 433 -2.17 -8.12 29.93
C ALA A 433 -1.17 -6.97 29.74
N HIS A 434 -1.55 -5.77 30.15
CA HIS A 434 -0.65 -4.64 30.31
C HIS A 434 0.13 -4.87 31.63
N GLU A 435 1.17 -5.67 31.59
CA GLU A 435 2.11 -5.75 32.73
C GLU A 435 2.90 -4.44 32.77
N GLY A 436 2.57 -3.61 33.76
CA GLY A 436 3.29 -2.38 34.05
C GLY A 436 4.62 -2.70 34.75
N ASP A 437 5.67 -2.89 33.99
CA ASP A 437 7.03 -2.74 34.49
C ASP A 437 7.42 -1.27 34.29
N GLU A 438 7.73 -0.56 35.37
CA GLU A 438 8.04 0.89 35.36
C GLU A 438 9.27 1.24 34.48
N ASP A 439 10.07 0.26 34.08
CA ASP A 439 11.23 0.39 33.19
C ASP A 439 10.96 -0.11 31.74
N ALA A 440 9.77 -0.57 31.42
CA ALA A 440 9.42 -1.00 30.07
C ALA A 440 9.20 0.21 29.16
N VAL A 441 9.73 0.15 27.94
CA VAL A 441 9.42 1.13 26.88
C VAL A 441 7.90 1.18 26.72
N PRO A 442 7.24 2.35 26.88
CA PRO A 442 5.78 2.42 26.86
C PRO A 442 5.27 1.92 25.52
N LEU A 443 4.37 0.95 25.55
CA LEU A 443 3.66 0.43 24.39
C LEU A 443 2.96 1.61 23.68
N LEU A 444 3.37 1.87 22.46
CA LEU A 444 2.74 2.89 21.64
C LEU A 444 1.33 2.42 21.25
N GLU A 445 0.32 3.03 21.83
CA GLU A 445 -1.04 2.82 21.36
C GLU A 445 -1.20 3.36 19.93
N PRO A 446 -1.67 2.52 18.96
CA PRO A 446 -1.88 2.98 17.61
C PRO A 446 -3.05 3.97 17.57
N LYS A 447 -2.79 5.20 17.15
CA LYS A 447 -3.84 6.17 16.82
C LYS A 447 -4.33 5.89 15.41
N SER A 448 -5.63 5.67 15.24
CA SER A 448 -6.22 5.55 13.90
C SER A 448 -6.14 6.89 13.18
N ALA A 449 -5.84 6.88 11.89
CA ALA A 449 -5.94 8.06 11.03
C ALA A 449 -7.40 8.41 10.64
N GLY A 450 -8.40 7.74 11.22
CA GLY A 450 -9.82 8.01 10.96
C GLY A 450 -10.37 7.44 9.65
N ARG A 451 -9.62 6.56 8.98
CA ARG A 451 -10.09 5.91 7.76
C ARG A 451 -11.21 4.93 8.08
N ILE A 452 -12.45 5.26 7.72
CA ILE A 452 -13.59 4.35 7.83
C ILE A 452 -13.48 3.27 6.77
N GLY A 453 -13.70 2.02 7.15
CA GLY A 453 -13.73 0.86 6.27
C GLY A 453 -14.94 -0.02 6.53
N VAL A 454 -15.05 -1.10 5.77
CA VAL A 454 -16.09 -2.11 5.97
C VAL A 454 -15.85 -2.81 7.31
N LYS A 455 -16.91 -3.04 8.08
CA LYS A 455 -16.84 -3.82 9.33
C LYS A 455 -16.26 -5.22 9.03
N PRO A 456 -15.37 -5.74 9.88
CA PRO A 456 -14.91 -7.12 9.77
C PRO A 456 -16.06 -8.11 9.75
N LEU A 457 -16.02 -9.04 8.80
CA LEU A 457 -17.01 -10.11 8.72
C LEU A 457 -16.50 -11.31 9.52
N VAL A 458 -17.21 -11.65 10.60
CA VAL A 458 -16.87 -12.78 11.46
C VAL A 458 -17.94 -13.85 11.31
N MET A 459 -17.58 -15.03 10.79
CA MET A 459 -18.53 -16.10 10.45
C MET A 459 -18.28 -17.36 11.27
N ARG A 460 -19.32 -17.84 11.95
CA ARG A 460 -19.30 -19.14 12.63
C ARG A 460 -19.60 -20.26 11.65
N ILE A 461 -18.77 -21.29 11.63
CA ILE A 461 -18.95 -22.51 10.86
C ILE A 461 -19.41 -23.62 11.80
N GLN A 462 -20.65 -24.06 11.64
CA GLN A 462 -21.25 -25.10 12.46
C GLN A 462 -20.68 -26.48 12.12
N ASN A 463 -20.67 -27.39 13.09
CA ASN A 463 -20.30 -28.81 12.95
C ASN A 463 -18.85 -29.04 12.47
N ASN A 464 -17.98 -28.07 12.65
CA ASN A 464 -16.58 -28.16 12.22
C ASN A 464 -16.40 -28.55 10.73
N ASP A 465 -17.29 -28.06 9.86
CA ASP A 465 -17.35 -28.39 8.45
C ASP A 465 -16.36 -27.53 7.63
N TYR A 466 -15.12 -28.03 7.46
CA TYR A 466 -14.07 -27.38 6.67
C TYR A 466 -14.40 -27.23 5.19
N GLN A 467 -15.24 -28.12 4.64
CA GLN A 467 -15.64 -28.00 3.24
C GLN A 467 -16.57 -26.80 3.06
N LYS A 468 -17.49 -26.63 3.98
CA LYS A 468 -18.40 -25.46 4.01
C LYS A 468 -17.62 -24.17 4.22
N GLU A 469 -16.65 -24.16 5.14
CA GLU A 469 -15.76 -23.03 5.37
C GLU A 469 -15.00 -22.66 4.08
N ALA A 470 -14.39 -23.66 3.42
CA ALA A 470 -13.63 -23.47 2.20
C ALA A 470 -14.50 -22.87 1.07
N HIS A 471 -15.70 -23.39 0.85
CA HIS A 471 -16.62 -22.86 -0.15
C HIS A 471 -17.01 -21.41 0.17
N TYR A 472 -17.33 -21.11 1.42
CA TYR A 472 -17.69 -19.75 1.84
C TYR A 472 -16.57 -18.74 1.59
N ILE A 473 -15.32 -19.08 1.96
CA ILE A 473 -14.17 -18.21 1.76
C ILE A 473 -13.90 -18.00 0.27
N VAL A 474 -13.93 -19.07 -0.53
CA VAL A 474 -13.68 -18.95 -1.97
C VAL A 474 -14.79 -18.17 -2.66
N GLU A 475 -16.06 -18.35 -2.28
CA GLU A 475 -17.16 -17.55 -2.81
C GLU A 475 -17.01 -16.07 -2.46
N ALA A 476 -16.58 -15.74 -1.23
CA ALA A 476 -16.28 -14.37 -0.84
C ALA A 476 -15.18 -13.76 -1.72
N MET A 477 -14.10 -14.49 -1.98
CA MET A 477 -13.01 -14.05 -2.87
C MET A 477 -13.48 -13.89 -4.33
N VAL A 478 -14.28 -14.83 -4.85
CA VAL A 478 -14.85 -14.73 -6.21
C VAL A 478 -15.79 -13.52 -6.34
N ASN A 479 -16.59 -13.24 -5.32
CA ASN A 479 -17.46 -12.07 -5.31
C ASN A 479 -16.67 -10.75 -5.28
N GLU A 480 -15.59 -10.68 -4.49
CA GLU A 480 -14.69 -9.53 -4.50
C GLU A 480 -14.04 -9.33 -5.87
N HIS A 481 -13.62 -10.42 -6.50
CA HIS A 481 -13.04 -10.35 -7.85
C HIS A 481 -14.06 -9.89 -8.89
N LYS A 482 -15.28 -10.38 -8.85
CA LYS A 482 -16.39 -9.90 -9.72
C LYS A 482 -16.68 -8.41 -9.52
N ASN A 483 -16.45 -7.90 -8.31
CA ASN A 483 -16.57 -6.48 -7.99
C ASN A 483 -15.34 -5.64 -8.39
N GLY A 484 -14.36 -6.25 -9.09
CA GLY A 484 -13.20 -5.57 -9.64
C GLY A 484 -11.91 -5.69 -8.83
N ARG A 485 -11.90 -6.43 -7.70
CA ARG A 485 -10.67 -6.61 -6.91
C ARG A 485 -9.74 -7.62 -7.60
N PRO A 486 -8.47 -7.27 -7.88
CA PRO A 486 -7.49 -8.19 -8.42
C PRO A 486 -7.20 -9.35 -7.45
N TRP A 487 -6.93 -10.55 -7.98
CA TRP A 487 -6.60 -11.72 -7.16
C TRP A 487 -5.35 -11.53 -6.27
N GLN A 488 -4.38 -10.77 -6.74
CA GLN A 488 -3.15 -10.45 -6.00
C GLN A 488 -3.38 -9.58 -4.76
N ASP A 489 -4.52 -8.90 -4.68
CA ASP A 489 -4.93 -8.07 -3.55
C ASP A 489 -5.61 -8.89 -2.45
N MET A 490 -5.67 -10.21 -2.60
CA MET A 490 -6.34 -11.13 -1.68
C MET A 490 -5.34 -12.09 -1.04
N ALA A 491 -5.52 -12.35 0.25
CA ALA A 491 -4.72 -13.33 0.97
C ALA A 491 -5.57 -14.21 1.88
N VAL A 492 -5.21 -15.49 1.95
CA VAL A 492 -5.65 -16.44 2.98
C VAL A 492 -4.51 -16.60 3.98
N ILE A 493 -4.70 -16.06 5.19
CA ILE A 493 -3.72 -16.10 6.26
C ILE A 493 -4.14 -17.17 7.26
N HIS A 494 -3.43 -18.29 7.28
CA HIS A 494 -3.78 -19.45 8.08
C HIS A 494 -2.78 -19.72 9.21
N ARG A 495 -3.23 -20.31 10.31
CA ARG A 495 -2.35 -20.71 11.42
C ARG A 495 -1.50 -21.94 11.06
N TYR A 496 -2.12 -22.94 10.46
CA TYR A 496 -1.49 -24.19 10.02
C TYR A 496 -1.89 -24.49 8.57
N THR A 497 -0.96 -25.04 7.81
CA THR A 497 -1.14 -25.34 6.36
C THR A 497 -2.35 -26.23 6.10
N PHE A 498 -2.59 -27.21 6.95
CA PHE A 498 -3.74 -28.11 6.88
C PHE A 498 -5.09 -27.37 6.75
N PHE A 499 -5.29 -26.22 7.44
CA PHE A 499 -6.52 -25.45 7.34
C PHE A 499 -6.71 -24.78 5.96
N SER A 500 -5.65 -24.61 5.22
CA SER A 500 -5.71 -24.02 3.89
C SER A 500 -5.94 -25.06 2.77
N ASP A 501 -5.74 -26.36 3.03
CA ASP A 501 -5.77 -27.40 1.98
C ASP A 501 -7.17 -27.55 1.37
N ALA A 502 -8.22 -27.50 2.19
CA ALA A 502 -9.60 -27.53 1.70
C ALA A 502 -9.91 -26.31 0.81
N ILE A 503 -9.45 -25.12 1.23
CA ILE A 503 -9.64 -23.86 0.51
C ILE A 503 -8.90 -23.93 -0.84
N ARG A 504 -7.66 -24.44 -0.87
CA ARG A 504 -6.88 -24.61 -2.11
C ARG A 504 -7.56 -25.55 -3.12
N LYS A 505 -8.17 -26.64 -2.63
CA LYS A 505 -8.94 -27.56 -3.48
C LYS A 505 -10.15 -26.86 -4.10
N VAL A 506 -10.90 -26.08 -3.33
CA VAL A 506 -12.06 -25.32 -3.84
C VAL A 506 -11.60 -24.22 -4.81
N CYS A 507 -10.48 -23.53 -4.55
CA CYS A 507 -9.87 -22.60 -5.49
C CYS A 507 -9.59 -23.25 -6.85
N TYR A 508 -8.99 -24.45 -6.83
CA TYR A 508 -8.74 -25.21 -8.06
C TYR A 508 -10.02 -25.50 -8.85
N PHE A 509 -11.08 -26.00 -8.19
CA PHE A 509 -12.37 -26.28 -8.83
C PHE A 509 -13.10 -25.03 -9.35
N LYS A 510 -12.91 -23.90 -8.71
CA LYS A 510 -13.51 -22.62 -9.12
C LYS A 510 -12.60 -21.78 -10.03
N SER A 511 -11.48 -22.33 -10.49
CA SER A 511 -10.46 -21.65 -11.32
C SER A 511 -9.95 -20.33 -10.71
N VAL A 512 -9.87 -20.28 -9.38
CA VAL A 512 -9.26 -19.15 -8.66
C VAL A 512 -7.74 -19.32 -8.67
N PRO A 513 -6.97 -18.40 -9.26
CA PRO A 513 -5.53 -18.50 -9.33
C PRO A 513 -4.89 -18.38 -7.94
N ILE A 514 -3.99 -19.31 -7.63
CA ILE A 514 -3.21 -19.31 -6.40
C ILE A 514 -1.80 -18.83 -6.73
N ALA A 515 -1.30 -17.86 -5.99
CA ALA A 515 0.07 -17.36 -6.14
C ALA A 515 1.09 -18.46 -5.82
N THR A 516 2.08 -18.62 -6.69
CA THR A 516 3.26 -19.47 -6.52
C THR A 516 4.50 -18.62 -6.27
N GLU A 517 5.65 -19.24 -5.99
CA GLU A 517 6.92 -18.50 -5.88
C GLU A 517 7.30 -17.80 -7.18
N GLU A 518 6.93 -18.38 -8.33
CA GLU A 518 7.20 -17.82 -9.65
C GLU A 518 6.18 -16.75 -10.09
N ASN A 519 4.93 -16.83 -9.60
CA ASN A 519 3.80 -15.99 -10.03
C ASN A 519 3.12 -15.26 -8.85
N ARG A 520 3.89 -14.66 -7.96
CA ARG A 520 3.36 -14.01 -6.74
C ARG A 520 2.34 -12.90 -7.00
N MET A 521 2.45 -12.23 -8.15
CA MET A 521 1.61 -11.08 -8.51
C MET A 521 0.34 -11.47 -9.31
N GLN A 522 0.05 -12.76 -9.49
CA GLN A 522 -1.05 -13.18 -10.38
C GLN A 522 -2.15 -14.01 -9.70
N GLY A 523 -2.10 -14.16 -8.37
CA GLY A 523 -3.07 -15.00 -7.68
C GLY A 523 -3.24 -14.68 -6.21
N VAL A 524 -4.19 -15.37 -5.57
CA VAL A 524 -4.45 -15.29 -4.13
C VAL A 524 -3.26 -15.83 -3.35
N ARG A 525 -2.78 -15.06 -2.37
CA ARG A 525 -1.66 -15.47 -1.51
C ARG A 525 -2.14 -16.37 -0.37
N PHE A 526 -1.50 -17.54 -0.21
CA PHE A 526 -1.71 -18.45 0.91
C PHE A 526 -0.46 -18.44 1.78
N ILE A 527 -0.57 -17.85 2.97
CA ILE A 527 0.56 -17.64 3.88
C ILE A 527 0.19 -17.98 5.32
N THR A 528 1.17 -18.40 6.11
CA THR A 528 0.96 -18.60 7.55
C THR A 528 0.89 -17.26 8.28
N MET A 529 0.24 -17.22 9.47
CA MET A 529 0.21 -16.01 10.31
C MET A 529 1.60 -15.47 10.62
N HIS A 530 2.59 -16.33 10.86
CA HIS A 530 3.98 -15.91 11.07
C HIS A 530 4.60 -15.30 9.82
N ALA A 531 4.37 -15.92 8.65
CA ALA A 531 4.93 -15.43 7.39
C ALA A 531 4.19 -14.17 6.85
N SER A 532 3.03 -13.82 7.40
CA SER A 532 2.29 -12.62 7.03
C SER A 532 2.86 -11.33 7.63
N LYS A 533 3.78 -11.45 8.60
CA LYS A 533 4.41 -10.31 9.25
C LYS A 533 5.12 -9.43 8.22
N GLY A 534 4.92 -8.11 8.30
CA GLY A 534 5.44 -7.14 7.33
C GLY A 534 4.70 -7.07 6.00
N LEU A 535 3.77 -8.00 5.71
CA LEU A 535 2.95 -7.99 4.50
C LEU A 535 1.60 -7.29 4.76
N GLU A 536 0.98 -6.81 3.68
CA GLU A 536 -0.34 -6.14 3.74
C GLU A 536 -1.15 -6.50 2.50
N PHE A 537 -2.47 -6.68 2.68
CA PHE A 537 -3.38 -7.06 1.60
C PHE A 537 -4.71 -6.31 1.74
N PRO A 538 -5.28 -5.80 0.63
CA PRO A 538 -6.59 -5.18 0.64
C PRO A 538 -7.71 -6.10 1.16
N PHE A 539 -7.71 -7.39 0.83
CA PHE A 539 -8.67 -8.34 1.37
C PHE A 539 -7.97 -9.54 2.02
N VAL A 540 -8.23 -9.73 3.30
CA VAL A 540 -7.67 -10.83 4.09
C VAL A 540 -8.77 -11.78 4.55
N CYS A 541 -8.56 -13.08 4.34
CA CYS A 541 -9.37 -14.15 4.89
C CYS A 541 -8.53 -14.93 5.93
N ILE A 542 -9.05 -15.08 7.14
CA ILE A 542 -8.40 -15.83 8.23
C ILE A 542 -9.28 -17.03 8.58
N PRO A 543 -8.94 -18.25 8.12
CA PRO A 543 -9.72 -19.45 8.38
C PRO A 543 -9.46 -20.06 9.75
N SER A 544 -10.47 -20.75 10.29
CA SER A 544 -10.39 -21.64 11.45
C SER A 544 -9.71 -21.03 12.68
N VAL A 545 -10.09 -19.78 13.01
CA VAL A 545 -9.46 -19.00 14.08
C VAL A 545 -9.70 -19.65 15.45
N GLY A 546 -8.64 -19.67 16.28
CA GLY A 546 -8.70 -20.10 17.68
C GLY A 546 -8.89 -21.59 17.85
N ARG A 547 -8.57 -22.41 16.86
CA ARG A 547 -8.63 -23.86 16.99
C ARG A 547 -7.42 -24.37 17.76
N PRO A 548 -7.62 -25.11 18.87
CA PRO A 548 -6.51 -25.62 19.67
C PRO A 548 -5.70 -26.65 18.87
N TYR A 549 -4.41 -26.44 18.77
CA TYR A 549 -3.47 -27.44 18.29
C TYR A 549 -2.64 -27.96 19.47
N ARG A 550 -2.19 -29.22 19.39
CA ARG A 550 -1.56 -30.02 20.46
C ARG A 550 -0.26 -29.49 21.06
N HIS A 551 0.07 -28.19 20.93
CA HIS A 551 1.26 -27.61 21.51
C HIS A 551 0.93 -26.67 22.66
N ASN A 552 1.72 -26.73 23.73
CA ASN A 552 1.65 -25.97 24.99
C ASN A 552 2.03 -24.49 24.81
N GLY A 553 1.54 -23.81 23.77
CA GLY A 553 1.70 -22.35 23.64
C GLY A 553 0.76 -21.61 24.58
N GLU A 554 1.20 -20.49 25.13
CA GLU A 554 0.33 -19.62 25.93
C GLU A 554 -0.77 -19.00 25.05
N LEU A 555 -1.98 -18.89 25.59
CA LEU A 555 -3.14 -18.30 24.92
C LEU A 555 -2.84 -16.88 24.42
N SER A 556 -2.02 -16.14 25.16
CA SER A 556 -1.57 -14.80 24.81
C SER A 556 -0.77 -14.78 23.50
N ASP A 557 0.07 -15.78 23.23
CA ASP A 557 0.89 -15.83 22.01
C ASP A 557 0.06 -16.13 20.77
N GLU A 558 -0.94 -17.02 20.91
CA GLU A 558 -1.91 -17.26 19.81
C GLU A 558 -2.76 -16.00 19.53
N ALA A 559 -3.14 -15.26 20.57
CA ALA A 559 -3.88 -14.01 20.42
C ALA A 559 -3.03 -12.91 19.73
N LYS A 560 -1.76 -12.82 20.08
CA LYS A 560 -0.80 -11.91 19.43
C LYS A 560 -0.63 -12.24 17.94
N LEU A 561 -0.50 -13.53 17.60
CA LEU A 561 -0.42 -13.96 16.20
C LEU A 561 -1.68 -13.61 15.41
N LEU A 562 -2.85 -13.80 16.02
CA LEU A 562 -4.12 -13.42 15.40
C LEU A 562 -4.22 -11.89 15.23
N TYR A 563 -3.79 -11.10 16.22
CA TYR A 563 -3.72 -9.64 16.10
C TYR A 563 -2.85 -9.22 14.91
N VAL A 564 -1.67 -9.84 14.74
CA VAL A 564 -0.80 -9.60 13.58
C VAL A 564 -1.53 -9.92 12.29
N ALA A 565 -2.21 -11.08 12.20
CA ALA A 565 -2.93 -11.47 10.98
C ALA A 565 -4.10 -10.53 10.64
N ILE A 566 -4.87 -10.09 11.63
CA ILE A 566 -5.97 -9.12 11.48
C ILE A 566 -5.44 -7.79 10.92
N THR A 567 -4.35 -7.28 11.47
CA THR A 567 -3.74 -6.00 11.04
C THR A 567 -3.05 -6.06 9.67
N ARG A 568 -3.02 -7.22 9.01
CA ARG A 568 -2.58 -7.32 7.60
C ARG A 568 -3.63 -6.83 6.61
N SER A 569 -4.89 -6.68 7.04
CA SER A 569 -5.97 -6.21 6.18
C SER A 569 -5.97 -4.69 6.08
N THR A 570 -5.84 -4.17 4.85
CA THR A 570 -5.86 -2.73 4.60
C THR A 570 -7.22 -2.21 4.11
N ASP A 571 -8.21 -3.10 3.88
CA ASP A 571 -9.54 -2.68 3.45
C ASP A 571 -10.62 -3.60 4.01
N LYS A 572 -10.62 -4.91 3.69
CA LYS A 572 -11.67 -5.85 4.05
C LYS A 572 -11.13 -7.09 4.77
N LEU A 573 -11.79 -7.49 5.85
CA LEU A 573 -11.41 -8.63 6.67
C LEU A 573 -12.56 -9.63 6.77
N LEU A 574 -12.27 -10.90 6.49
CA LEU A 574 -13.13 -12.05 6.74
C LEU A 574 -12.43 -12.99 7.73
N VAL A 575 -13.08 -13.27 8.84
CA VAL A 575 -12.62 -14.22 9.86
C VAL A 575 -13.63 -15.34 9.96
N THR A 576 -13.19 -16.59 9.89
CA THR A 576 -14.05 -17.74 10.14
C THR A 576 -13.57 -18.51 11.37
N TYR A 577 -14.50 -19.05 12.13
CA TYR A 577 -14.20 -19.85 13.31
C TYR A 577 -15.18 -21.02 13.46
N HIS A 578 -14.76 -22.06 14.14
CA HIS A 578 -15.54 -23.26 14.40
C HIS A 578 -16.06 -23.29 15.83
N ASP A 579 -16.95 -24.23 16.13
CA ASP A 579 -17.61 -24.35 17.44
C ASP A 579 -16.62 -24.62 18.59
N ASP A 580 -15.47 -25.22 18.30
CA ASP A 580 -14.38 -25.52 19.22
C ASP A 580 -13.32 -24.41 19.35
N SER A 581 -13.58 -23.22 18.80
CA SER A 581 -12.66 -22.09 18.90
C SER A 581 -12.49 -21.59 20.32
N ILE A 582 -11.25 -21.49 20.79
CA ILE A 582 -10.91 -20.92 22.11
C ILE A 582 -11.17 -19.41 22.20
N PHE A 583 -11.31 -18.73 21.05
CA PHE A 583 -11.53 -17.29 20.96
C PHE A 583 -13.00 -16.92 20.71
N CYS A 584 -13.91 -17.92 20.54
CA CYS A 584 -15.28 -17.69 20.10
C CYS A 584 -16.02 -16.58 20.87
N PRO A 585 -16.07 -16.55 22.21
CA PRO A 585 -16.83 -15.52 22.94
C PRO A 585 -16.28 -14.10 22.64
N LYS A 586 -14.96 -13.94 22.63
CA LYS A 586 -14.30 -12.64 22.49
C LYS A 586 -14.29 -12.11 21.06
N LEU A 587 -14.28 -12.98 20.06
CA LEU A 587 -14.45 -12.58 18.66
C LEU A 587 -15.82 -11.94 18.43
N LEU A 588 -16.87 -12.52 19.01
CA LEU A 588 -18.24 -11.97 18.90
C LEU A 588 -18.39 -10.65 19.67
N GLU A 589 -17.86 -10.57 20.89
CA GLU A 589 -17.86 -9.33 21.68
C GLU A 589 -17.14 -8.18 20.93
N ALA A 590 -16.02 -8.48 20.27
CA ALA A 590 -15.26 -7.50 19.50
C ALA A 590 -16.03 -6.94 18.30
N VAL A 591 -16.99 -7.68 17.74
CA VAL A 591 -17.84 -7.24 16.62
C VAL A 591 -19.04 -6.41 17.11
N VAL A 592 -19.75 -6.86 18.17
CA VAL A 592 -21.06 -6.31 18.58
C VAL A 592 -20.94 -4.89 19.17
N SER A 593 -19.86 -4.58 19.86
CA SER A 593 -19.68 -3.25 20.50
C SER A 593 -19.45 -2.08 19.50
N SER A 594 -19.53 -2.33 18.20
CA SER A 594 -19.49 -1.28 17.17
C SER A 594 -20.87 -0.65 16.86
N GLU A 595 -21.92 -0.98 17.61
CA GLU A 595 -23.29 -0.49 17.41
C GLU A 595 -23.72 0.59 18.43
N SER A 596 -22.85 1.02 19.34
CA SER A 596 -23.14 2.09 20.31
C SER A 596 -22.49 3.40 19.94
#